data_7016203bdc8b6625ca176402ded93877
#
_entry.id   7016203bdc8b6625ca176402ded93877
#
_cell.length_a   1.000
_cell.length_b   1.000
_cell.length_c   1.000
_cell.angle_alpha   90.00
_cell.angle_beta   90.00
_cell.angle_gamma   90.00
#
_symmetry.space_group_name_H-M   'P 1'
#
loop_
_entity.id
_entity.type
_entity.pdbx_description
1 polymer ?
#
loop_
_entity_poly.entity_id
_entity_poly.type
_entity_poly.pdbx_seq_one_letter_code
_entity_poly.pdbx_strand_id
1 'polypeptide(L)'
;RPDADGAFVALHLAKALQEQTPNQVLLLDVGQPTGEALAILGLDSAFTFSDALRNLRRLDQTLIDSAFTRLDSGLRILSLTDEPGVLERVTTAELYLLLGNLRGAFSHVVVNLTGLPEGELSNQLLVQANRVLWMVDQSVPSCKKGLERLRRLRERNLPLPSIELLIERYLPNVAPDQQALSRMFDLDLFGVLPLSPESRLRAKNLGKSLFEVAPRDPLAAKLRQLADSLCVTRGERRSLLSWLGRAKAALL
;
A
#
# COMPACT_ATOMS: atom_id res chain seq x y z
N ARG A 1 -10.32 11.47 2.06
CA ARG A 1 -11.24 11.49 3.18
C ARG A 1 -10.75 10.49 4.22
N PRO A 2 -10.83 10.81 5.51
CA PRO A 2 -10.38 9.90 6.58
C PRO A 2 -11.16 8.58 6.70
N ASP A 3 -12.15 8.35 5.86
CA ASP A 3 -13.03 7.18 5.92
C ASP A 3 -12.51 5.94 5.18
N ALA A 4 -11.49 6.11 4.36
CA ALA A 4 -10.88 4.95 3.71
C ALA A 4 -9.88 4.36 4.70
N ASP A 5 -10.10 3.13 5.14
CA ASP A 5 -9.15 2.37 5.98
C ASP A 5 -7.81 2.09 5.24
N GLY A 6 -7.28 3.09 4.54
CA GLY A 6 -6.08 2.94 3.72
C GLY A 6 -4.86 2.53 4.51
N ALA A 7 -4.64 3.18 5.66
CA ALA A 7 -3.56 2.80 6.56
C ALA A 7 -3.74 1.37 7.09
N PHE A 8 -4.98 0.98 7.44
CA PHE A 8 -5.29 -0.38 7.87
C PHE A 8 -4.96 -1.41 6.77
N VAL A 9 -5.40 -1.16 5.54
CA VAL A 9 -5.15 -2.06 4.41
C VAL A 9 -3.66 -2.12 4.08
N ALA A 10 -2.98 -0.98 4.00
CA ALA A 10 -1.55 -0.91 3.70
C ALA A 10 -0.70 -1.62 4.76
N LEU A 11 -1.01 -1.41 6.06
CA LEU A 11 -0.35 -2.07 7.18
C LEU A 11 -0.47 -3.59 7.08
N HIS A 12 -1.70 -4.09 6.90
CA HIS A 12 -1.92 -5.54 6.88
C HIS A 12 -1.41 -6.20 5.59
N LEU A 13 -1.43 -5.48 4.45
CA LEU A 13 -0.79 -5.95 3.22
C LEU A 13 0.73 -6.03 3.37
N ALA A 14 1.36 -5.00 3.96
CA ALA A 14 2.79 -5.01 4.24
C ALA A 14 3.18 -6.12 5.24
N LYS A 15 2.36 -6.33 6.29
CA LYS A 15 2.57 -7.42 7.25
C LYS A 15 2.43 -8.79 6.60
N ALA A 16 1.44 -8.98 5.73
CA ALA A 16 1.27 -10.23 4.97
C ALA A 16 2.46 -10.48 4.01
N LEU A 17 2.95 -9.44 3.33
CA LEU A 17 4.17 -9.53 2.50
C LEU A 17 5.38 -9.94 3.34
N GLN A 18 5.55 -9.38 4.55
CA GLN A 18 6.65 -9.74 5.44
C GLN A 18 6.56 -11.19 5.92
N GLU A 19 5.35 -11.73 6.15
CA GLU A 19 5.15 -13.14 6.51
C GLU A 19 5.53 -14.11 5.38
N GLN A 20 5.48 -13.67 4.12
CA GLN A 20 5.69 -14.49 2.92
C GLN A 20 7.07 -14.35 2.30
N THR A 21 7.85 -13.38 2.72
CA THR A 21 9.19 -13.15 2.18
C THR A 21 10.24 -13.20 3.30
N PRO A 22 11.40 -13.86 3.08
CA PRO A 22 12.51 -13.82 4.03
C PRO A 22 13.18 -12.43 4.06
N ASN A 23 12.93 -11.60 3.07
CA ASN A 23 13.51 -10.29 2.92
C ASN A 23 12.74 -9.24 3.71
N GLN A 24 13.38 -8.11 3.98
CA GLN A 24 12.77 -7.02 4.74
C GLN A 24 11.71 -6.28 3.90
N VAL A 25 10.58 -5.99 4.52
CA VAL A 25 9.49 -5.17 3.97
C VAL A 25 9.39 -3.86 4.75
N LEU A 26 9.19 -2.75 4.04
CA LEU A 26 8.90 -1.44 4.62
C LEU A 26 7.46 -1.03 4.33
N LEU A 27 6.76 -0.55 5.35
CA LEU A 27 5.58 0.30 5.20
C LEU A 27 6.01 1.77 5.32
N LEU A 28 5.90 2.52 4.23
CA LEU A 28 6.04 3.97 4.21
C LEU A 28 4.64 4.59 4.33
N ASP A 29 4.29 5.06 5.52
CA ASP A 29 2.97 5.64 5.80
C ASP A 29 3.03 7.17 5.73
N VAL A 30 2.69 7.70 4.56
CA VAL A 30 2.58 9.16 4.31
C VAL A 30 1.12 9.58 4.08
N GLY A 31 0.19 8.71 4.43
CA GLY A 31 -1.25 8.97 4.35
C GLY A 31 -1.74 10.00 5.37
N GLN A 32 -3.03 10.35 5.23
CA GLN A 32 -3.73 11.23 6.16
C GLN A 32 -4.95 10.50 6.73
N PRO A 33 -5.17 10.53 8.05
CA PRO A 33 -4.35 11.17 9.09
C PRO A 33 -2.94 10.59 9.19
N THR A 34 -1.98 11.43 9.60
CA THR A 34 -0.58 11.03 9.76
C THR A 34 -0.41 10.00 10.88
N GLY A 35 0.53 9.05 10.70
CA GLY A 35 0.85 8.05 11.72
C GLY A 35 -0.26 7.03 12.01
N GLU A 36 -1.33 6.96 11.19
CA GLU A 36 -2.47 6.08 11.45
C GLU A 36 -2.08 4.60 11.52
N ALA A 37 -1.11 4.16 10.71
CA ALA A 37 -0.64 2.77 10.74
C ALA A 37 -0.03 2.39 12.10
N LEU A 38 0.74 3.28 12.72
CA LEU A 38 1.29 3.08 14.06
C LEU A 38 0.20 3.18 15.14
N ALA A 39 -0.70 4.16 15.02
CA ALA A 39 -1.82 4.32 15.95
C ALA A 39 -2.73 3.07 15.99
N ILE A 40 -2.97 2.40 14.85
CA ILE A 40 -3.69 1.12 14.79
C ILE A 40 -3.03 0.05 15.67
N LEU A 41 -1.71 0.09 15.81
CA LEU A 41 -0.93 -0.85 16.62
C LEU A 41 -0.65 -0.36 18.04
N GLY A 42 -1.13 0.82 18.42
CA GLY A 42 -0.85 1.43 19.71
C GLY A 42 0.64 1.78 19.90
N LEU A 43 1.33 2.10 18.80
CA LEU A 43 2.75 2.42 18.77
C LEU A 43 2.99 3.89 18.40
N ASP A 44 4.09 4.44 18.91
CA ASP A 44 4.63 5.74 18.51
C ASP A 44 5.91 5.55 17.68
N SER A 45 6.24 6.54 16.86
CA SER A 45 7.49 6.57 16.09
C SER A 45 8.49 7.52 16.74
N ALA A 46 9.67 6.99 17.08
CA ALA A 46 10.79 7.82 17.52
C ALA A 46 11.59 8.40 16.34
N PHE A 47 11.46 7.81 15.15
CA PHE A 47 12.14 8.24 13.91
C PHE A 47 11.12 8.32 12.77
N THR A 48 11.02 9.49 12.17
CA THR A 48 9.93 9.87 11.27
C THR A 48 10.41 9.99 9.82
N PHE A 49 9.47 10.15 8.89
CA PHE A 49 9.77 10.48 7.49
C PHE A 49 10.63 11.76 7.38
N SER A 50 10.34 12.78 8.21
CA SER A 50 11.14 14.02 8.26
C SER A 50 12.57 13.76 8.72
N ASP A 51 12.75 12.87 9.70
CA ASP A 51 14.08 12.50 10.18
C ASP A 51 14.87 11.74 9.12
N ALA A 52 14.21 10.87 8.36
CA ALA A 52 14.83 10.17 7.24
C ALA A 52 15.33 11.17 6.16
N LEU A 53 14.53 12.20 5.85
CA LEU A 53 14.95 13.26 4.93
C LEU A 53 16.14 14.07 5.46
N ARG A 54 16.13 14.45 6.74
CA ARG A 54 17.25 15.17 7.38
C ARG A 54 18.55 14.35 7.41
N ASN A 55 18.43 13.02 7.39
CA ASN A 55 19.56 12.09 7.50
C ASN A 55 19.88 11.34 6.19
N LEU A 56 19.45 11.82 5.02
CA LEU A 56 19.58 11.14 3.72
C LEU A 56 21.00 10.61 3.44
N ARG A 57 22.05 11.39 3.80
CA ARG A 57 23.46 11.01 3.59
C ARG A 57 23.94 9.90 4.52
N ARG A 58 23.23 9.64 5.61
CA ARG A 58 23.53 8.64 6.63
C ARG A 58 22.51 7.51 6.67
N LEU A 59 21.54 7.54 5.75
CA LEU A 59 20.48 6.54 5.69
C LEU A 59 21.02 5.26 5.06
N ASP A 60 21.80 4.54 5.88
CA ASP A 60 22.34 3.22 5.59
C ASP A 60 21.58 2.12 6.35
N GLN A 61 21.95 0.88 6.16
CA GLN A 61 21.34 -0.27 6.82
C GLN A 61 21.43 -0.17 8.35
N THR A 62 22.52 0.37 8.89
CA THR A 62 22.73 0.51 10.33
C THR A 62 21.72 1.48 10.94
N LEU A 63 21.52 2.64 10.31
CA LEU A 63 20.51 3.62 10.76
C LEU A 63 19.10 3.06 10.60
N ILE A 64 18.80 2.41 9.48
CA ILE A 64 17.49 1.77 9.26
C ILE A 64 17.21 0.74 10.36
N ASP A 65 18.17 -0.12 10.67
CA ASP A 65 18.03 -1.18 11.66
C ASP A 65 17.87 -0.67 13.09
N SER A 66 18.47 0.46 13.42
CA SER A 66 18.43 1.04 14.76
C SER A 66 17.30 2.03 14.98
N ALA A 67 16.85 2.75 13.94
CA ALA A 67 15.95 3.89 14.10
C ALA A 67 14.51 3.64 13.62
N PHE A 68 14.31 2.83 12.56
CA PHE A 68 12.97 2.58 12.05
C PHE A 68 12.15 1.72 13.02
N THR A 69 10.88 2.08 13.22
CA THR A 69 9.98 1.25 14.03
C THR A 69 9.89 -0.15 13.45
N ARG A 70 10.22 -1.15 14.26
CA ARG A 70 10.24 -2.56 13.88
C ARG A 70 9.19 -3.34 14.66
N LEU A 71 8.36 -4.09 13.94
CA LEU A 71 7.43 -5.04 14.54
C LEU A 71 8.11 -6.41 14.80
N ASP A 72 7.53 -7.22 15.67
CA ASP A 72 8.00 -8.59 15.95
C ASP A 72 8.06 -9.47 14.69
N SER A 73 7.17 -9.23 13.72
CA SER A 73 7.19 -9.89 12.41
C SER A 73 8.41 -9.53 11.54
N GLY A 74 9.20 -8.53 11.92
CA GLY A 74 10.29 -7.99 11.12
C GLY A 74 9.89 -6.83 10.20
N LEU A 75 8.59 -6.56 10.02
CA LEU A 75 8.12 -5.41 9.25
C LEU A 75 8.66 -4.11 9.83
N ARG A 76 9.19 -3.25 8.97
CA ARG A 76 9.61 -1.89 9.33
C ARG A 76 8.53 -0.89 8.93
N ILE A 77 8.36 0.15 9.75
CA ILE A 77 7.42 1.24 9.48
C ILE A 77 8.16 2.57 9.58
N LEU A 78 7.95 3.41 8.57
CA LEU A 78 8.37 4.80 8.55
C LEU A 78 7.14 5.65 8.28
N SER A 79 6.77 6.51 9.24
CA SER A 79 5.54 7.30 9.15
C SER A 79 5.83 8.79 9.03
N LEU A 80 4.96 9.47 8.30
CA LEU A 80 4.86 10.93 8.36
C LEU A 80 4.21 11.31 9.71
N THR A 81 4.63 12.43 10.26
CA THR A 81 4.05 13.04 11.46
C THR A 81 3.40 14.39 11.14
N ASP A 82 2.61 14.91 12.09
CA ASP A 82 1.94 16.22 11.99
C ASP A 82 2.93 17.41 12.14
N GLU A 83 4.09 17.32 11.52
CA GLU A 83 5.04 18.42 11.45
C GLU A 83 4.60 19.40 10.37
N PRO A 84 4.24 20.67 10.73
CA PRO A 84 3.74 21.63 9.76
C PRO A 84 4.75 21.92 8.64
N GLY A 85 4.28 21.98 7.41
CA GLY A 85 5.06 22.35 6.24
C GLY A 85 6.11 21.32 5.80
N VAL A 86 6.09 20.10 6.31
CA VAL A 86 7.00 19.04 5.84
C VAL A 86 6.75 18.70 4.38
N LEU A 87 5.47 18.56 4.01
CA LEU A 87 5.08 18.16 2.64
C LEU A 87 5.47 19.21 1.59
N GLU A 88 5.45 20.48 1.95
CA GLU A 88 5.82 21.60 1.05
C GLU A 88 7.34 21.76 0.92
N ARG A 89 8.10 21.27 1.89
CA ARG A 89 9.56 21.45 1.93
C ARG A 89 10.33 20.31 1.27
N VAL A 90 9.69 19.17 1.02
CA VAL A 90 10.33 18.01 0.38
C VAL A 90 10.60 18.31 -1.09
N THR A 91 11.87 18.32 -1.47
CA THR A 91 12.25 18.47 -2.88
C THR A 91 12.20 17.14 -3.62
N THR A 92 11.99 17.20 -4.93
CA THR A 92 12.03 16.02 -5.82
C THR A 92 13.36 15.25 -5.69
N ALA A 93 14.48 15.96 -5.54
CA ALA A 93 15.81 15.35 -5.40
C ALA A 93 15.95 14.58 -4.08
N GLU A 94 15.51 15.15 -2.96
CA GLU A 94 15.52 14.48 -1.66
C GLU A 94 14.65 13.23 -1.66
N LEU A 95 13.45 13.32 -2.24
CA LEU A 95 12.56 12.19 -2.34
C LEU A 95 13.14 11.07 -3.23
N TYR A 96 13.75 11.44 -4.35
CA TYR A 96 14.42 10.47 -5.23
C TYR A 96 15.54 9.72 -4.51
N LEU A 97 16.39 10.45 -3.76
CA LEU A 97 17.46 9.86 -2.95
C LEU A 97 16.90 8.97 -1.83
N LEU A 98 15.88 9.43 -1.12
CA LEU A 98 15.22 8.64 -0.07
C LEU A 98 14.69 7.32 -0.63
N LEU A 99 13.91 7.38 -1.70
CA LEU A 99 13.35 6.16 -2.31
C LEU A 99 14.43 5.25 -2.89
N GLY A 100 15.54 5.80 -3.40
CA GLY A 100 16.71 5.04 -3.83
C GLY A 100 17.32 4.24 -2.67
N ASN A 101 17.57 4.89 -1.53
CA ASN A 101 18.10 4.25 -0.32
C ASN A 101 17.13 3.16 0.20
N LEU A 102 15.83 3.46 0.27
CA LEU A 102 14.83 2.50 0.73
C LEU A 102 14.72 1.28 -0.19
N ARG A 103 14.79 1.46 -1.51
CA ARG A 103 14.80 0.34 -2.47
C ARG A 103 16.06 -0.51 -2.37
N GLY A 104 17.18 0.06 -1.97
CA GLY A 104 18.41 -0.68 -1.72
C GLY A 104 18.35 -1.54 -0.46
N ALA A 105 17.59 -1.10 0.55
CA ALA A 105 17.49 -1.74 1.84
C ALA A 105 16.34 -2.75 1.96
N PHE A 106 15.25 -2.57 1.20
CA PHE A 106 14.04 -3.36 1.31
C PHE A 106 13.67 -4.03 -0.01
N SER A 107 13.23 -5.28 0.06
CA SER A 107 12.72 -6.02 -1.11
C SER A 107 11.36 -5.50 -1.59
N HIS A 108 10.54 -5.04 -0.65
CA HIS A 108 9.23 -4.45 -0.92
C HIS A 108 9.05 -3.19 -0.09
N VAL A 109 8.57 -2.13 -0.73
CA VAL A 109 8.16 -0.89 -0.08
C VAL A 109 6.69 -0.68 -0.38
N VAL A 110 5.84 -0.84 0.62
CA VAL A 110 4.41 -0.53 0.54
C VAL A 110 4.24 0.92 0.95
N VAL A 111 3.64 1.74 0.09
CA VAL A 111 3.44 3.17 0.36
C VAL A 111 1.96 3.45 0.54
N ASN A 112 1.55 3.94 1.72
CA ASN A 112 0.21 4.45 1.96
C ASN A 112 0.13 5.92 1.55
N LEU A 113 -0.68 6.22 0.52
CA LEU A 113 -0.95 7.57 0.03
C LEU A 113 -2.40 8.02 0.31
N THR A 114 -3.17 7.25 1.09
CA THR A 114 -4.58 7.53 1.34
C THR A 114 -4.74 8.87 2.05
N GLY A 115 -5.59 9.74 1.52
CA GLY A 115 -5.80 11.07 2.10
C GLY A 115 -4.70 12.08 1.82
N LEU A 116 -3.54 11.68 1.31
CA LEU A 116 -2.47 12.61 0.95
C LEU A 116 -2.97 13.61 -0.11
N PRO A 117 -2.77 14.93 0.10
CA PRO A 117 -3.11 15.95 -0.88
C PRO A 117 -2.42 15.71 -2.24
N GLU A 118 -3.10 16.13 -3.30
CA GLU A 118 -2.49 16.14 -4.63
C GLU A 118 -1.41 17.22 -4.68
N GLY A 119 -0.20 16.85 -5.08
CA GLY A 119 0.95 17.75 -5.14
C GLY A 119 2.19 17.03 -5.65
N GLU A 120 3.32 17.71 -5.60
CA GLU A 120 4.59 17.17 -6.13
C GLU A 120 4.99 15.87 -5.44
N LEU A 121 4.90 15.81 -4.09
CA LEU A 121 5.22 14.61 -3.33
C LEU A 121 4.37 13.40 -3.78
N SER A 122 3.04 13.56 -3.85
CA SER A 122 2.15 12.48 -4.26
C SER A 122 2.42 12.03 -5.71
N ASN A 123 2.70 12.97 -6.62
CA ASN A 123 3.03 12.68 -8.01
C ASN A 123 4.34 11.88 -8.12
N GLN A 124 5.38 12.31 -7.42
CA GLN A 124 6.69 11.62 -7.43
C GLN A 124 6.61 10.21 -6.84
N LEU A 125 5.87 10.02 -5.75
CA LEU A 125 5.64 8.70 -5.17
C LEU A 125 4.90 7.76 -6.14
N LEU A 126 3.89 8.28 -6.86
CA LEU A 126 3.16 7.51 -7.86
C LEU A 126 4.02 7.15 -9.07
N VAL A 127 4.77 8.10 -9.62
CA VAL A 127 5.66 7.88 -10.78
C VAL A 127 6.75 6.87 -10.47
N GLN A 128 7.27 6.89 -9.25
CA GLN A 128 8.33 5.97 -8.85
C GLN A 128 7.84 4.60 -8.36
N ALA A 129 6.54 4.39 -8.23
CA ALA A 129 5.99 3.08 -7.87
C ALA A 129 6.17 2.06 -9.02
N ASN A 130 6.20 0.79 -8.69
CA ASN A 130 6.14 -0.30 -9.68
C ASN A 130 4.68 -0.67 -10.01
N ARG A 131 3.77 -0.42 -9.07
CA ARG A 131 2.34 -0.71 -9.16
C ARG A 131 1.57 0.25 -8.27
N VAL A 132 0.40 0.68 -8.72
CA VAL A 132 -0.53 1.51 -7.93
C VAL A 132 -1.81 0.73 -7.72
N LEU A 133 -2.22 0.57 -6.47
CA LEU A 133 -3.51 0.02 -6.10
C LEU A 133 -4.48 1.17 -5.83
N TRP A 134 -5.44 1.35 -6.74
CA TRP A 134 -6.47 2.38 -6.64
C TRP A 134 -7.62 1.86 -5.78
N MET A 135 -7.68 2.34 -4.54
CA MET A 135 -8.63 1.83 -3.56
C MET A 135 -9.94 2.62 -3.55
N VAL A 136 -11.06 1.91 -3.65
CA VAL A 136 -12.42 2.46 -3.57
C VAL A 136 -13.32 1.50 -2.80
N ASP A 137 -14.43 2.01 -2.25
CA ASP A 137 -15.57 1.20 -1.81
C ASP A 137 -16.75 1.31 -2.79
N GLN A 138 -17.82 0.55 -2.56
CA GLN A 138 -19.02 0.53 -3.44
C GLN A 138 -19.90 1.78 -3.33
N SER A 139 -19.63 2.70 -2.39
CA SER A 139 -20.49 3.86 -2.21
C SER A 139 -20.38 4.87 -3.37
N VAL A 140 -21.49 5.47 -3.74
CA VAL A 140 -21.51 6.50 -4.78
C VAL A 140 -20.53 7.66 -4.48
N PRO A 141 -20.43 8.17 -3.24
CA PRO A 141 -19.45 9.21 -2.93
C PRO A 141 -18.01 8.79 -3.14
N SER A 142 -17.64 7.56 -2.77
CA SER A 142 -16.29 7.01 -2.99
C SER A 142 -16.01 6.87 -4.48
N CYS A 143 -16.90 6.26 -5.24
CA CYS A 143 -16.77 6.09 -6.68
C CYS A 143 -16.63 7.45 -7.39
N LYS A 144 -17.50 8.42 -7.09
CA LYS A 144 -17.45 9.75 -7.71
C LYS A 144 -16.11 10.46 -7.46
N LYS A 145 -15.66 10.48 -6.20
CA LYS A 145 -14.36 11.09 -5.83
C LYS A 145 -13.18 10.35 -6.44
N GLY A 146 -13.22 9.02 -6.43
CA GLY A 146 -12.19 8.18 -7.04
C GLY A 146 -12.05 8.44 -8.53
N LEU A 147 -13.16 8.48 -9.27
CA LEU A 147 -13.18 8.78 -10.72
C LEU A 147 -12.64 10.18 -11.02
N GLU A 148 -13.10 11.19 -10.26
CA GLU A 148 -12.62 12.56 -10.44
C GLU A 148 -11.12 12.69 -10.22
N ARG A 149 -10.60 12.05 -9.16
CA ARG A 149 -9.17 12.05 -8.85
C ARG A 149 -8.36 11.30 -9.92
N LEU A 150 -8.85 10.13 -10.36
CA LEU A 150 -8.20 9.34 -11.41
C LEU A 150 -8.16 10.11 -12.76
N ARG A 151 -9.26 10.81 -13.11
CA ARG A 151 -9.30 11.66 -14.29
C ARG A 151 -8.25 12.77 -14.22
N ARG A 152 -8.21 13.53 -13.10
CA ARG A 152 -7.19 14.58 -12.91
C ARG A 152 -5.76 14.02 -12.95
N LEU A 153 -5.53 12.83 -12.44
CA LEU A 153 -4.23 12.17 -12.49
C LEU A 153 -3.83 11.82 -13.94
N ARG A 154 -4.78 11.29 -14.73
CA ARG A 154 -4.57 10.97 -16.16
C ARG A 154 -4.29 12.24 -16.98
N GLU A 155 -4.98 13.35 -16.71
CA GLU A 155 -4.80 14.65 -17.39
C GLU A 155 -3.39 15.23 -17.20
N ARG A 156 -2.68 14.85 -16.17
CA ARG A 156 -1.30 15.32 -15.91
C ARG A 156 -0.24 14.67 -16.82
N ASN A 157 -0.60 13.65 -17.57
CA ASN A 157 0.31 12.89 -18.47
C ASN A 157 1.61 12.43 -17.77
N LEU A 158 1.55 12.07 -16.50
CA LEU A 158 2.70 11.53 -15.77
C LEU A 158 3.01 10.11 -16.27
N PRO A 159 4.29 9.69 -16.27
CA PRO A 159 4.69 8.32 -16.60
C PRO A 159 4.35 7.36 -15.48
N LEU A 160 3.05 7.10 -15.30
CA LEU A 160 2.55 6.26 -14.21
C LEU A 160 2.77 4.77 -14.52
N PRO A 161 3.00 3.95 -13.50
CA PRO A 161 2.99 2.50 -13.63
C PRO A 161 1.57 1.98 -13.86
N SER A 162 1.43 0.65 -13.92
CA SER A 162 0.12 -0.01 -13.91
C SER A 162 -0.70 0.42 -12.69
N ILE A 163 -1.91 0.90 -12.93
CA ILE A 163 -2.91 1.21 -11.91
C ILE A 163 -3.95 0.10 -11.95
N GLU A 164 -4.22 -0.52 -10.81
CA GLU A 164 -5.18 -1.61 -10.68
C GLU A 164 -6.18 -1.29 -9.56
N LEU A 165 -7.41 -1.76 -9.72
CA LEU A 165 -8.51 -1.48 -8.79
C LEU A 165 -8.46 -2.42 -7.59
N LEU A 166 -8.49 -1.86 -6.38
CA LEU A 166 -8.71 -2.58 -5.13
C LEU A 166 -10.03 -2.12 -4.52
N ILE A 167 -11.01 -3.04 -4.48
CA ILE A 167 -12.32 -2.74 -3.89
C ILE A 167 -12.26 -3.09 -2.41
N GLU A 168 -12.54 -2.11 -1.57
CA GLU A 168 -12.47 -2.19 -0.11
C GLU A 168 -13.88 -2.25 0.48
N ARG A 169 -14.06 -2.93 1.62
CA ARG A 169 -15.37 -3.08 2.32
C ARG A 169 -16.50 -3.59 1.44
N TYR A 170 -16.17 -4.56 0.60
CA TYR A 170 -17.10 -5.08 -0.38
C TYR A 170 -18.22 -5.93 0.24
N LEU A 171 -19.44 -5.68 -0.22
CA LEU A 171 -20.65 -6.43 0.09
C LEU A 171 -21.20 -7.07 -1.19
N PRO A 172 -21.14 -8.41 -1.35
CA PRO A 172 -21.50 -9.09 -2.61
C PRO A 172 -22.93 -8.83 -3.11
N ASN A 173 -23.86 -8.59 -2.18
CA ASN A 173 -25.29 -8.40 -2.49
C ASN A 173 -25.69 -6.93 -2.66
N VAL A 174 -24.71 -6.01 -2.72
CA VAL A 174 -24.96 -4.57 -2.88
C VAL A 174 -24.37 -4.11 -4.20
N ALA A 175 -25.16 -3.42 -5.01
CA ALA A 175 -24.68 -2.81 -6.25
C ALA A 175 -23.86 -1.53 -5.96
N PRO A 176 -22.90 -1.19 -6.82
CA PRO A 176 -22.40 -1.90 -7.99
C PRO A 176 -21.54 -3.13 -7.64
N ASP A 177 -21.57 -4.15 -8.48
CA ASP A 177 -20.69 -5.31 -8.33
C ASP A 177 -19.24 -5.00 -8.77
N GLN A 178 -18.34 -5.94 -8.50
CA GLN A 178 -16.91 -5.79 -8.82
C GLN A 178 -16.63 -5.57 -10.31
N GLN A 179 -17.42 -6.16 -11.20
CA GLN A 179 -17.23 -6.01 -12.65
C GLN A 179 -17.74 -4.63 -13.12
N ALA A 180 -18.86 -4.16 -12.56
CA ALA A 180 -19.36 -2.82 -12.82
C ALA A 180 -18.37 -1.75 -12.36
N LEU A 181 -17.75 -1.93 -11.18
CA LEU A 181 -16.71 -1.02 -10.68
C LEU A 181 -15.48 -1.03 -11.58
N SER A 182 -14.99 -2.21 -11.97
CA SER A 182 -13.83 -2.32 -12.88
C SER A 182 -14.10 -1.59 -14.21
N ARG A 183 -15.27 -1.81 -14.82
CA ARG A 183 -15.68 -1.07 -16.04
C ARG A 183 -15.82 0.44 -15.80
N MET A 184 -16.40 0.84 -14.67
CA MET A 184 -16.60 2.26 -14.32
C MET A 184 -15.26 3.03 -14.21
N PHE A 185 -14.25 2.42 -13.61
CA PHE A 185 -12.92 3.01 -13.43
C PHE A 185 -12.01 2.80 -14.64
N ASP A 186 -12.38 1.90 -15.56
CA ASP A 186 -11.50 1.45 -16.65
C ASP A 186 -10.14 0.99 -16.10
N LEU A 187 -10.21 0.11 -15.11
CA LEU A 187 -9.05 -0.49 -14.41
C LEU A 187 -9.24 -1.99 -14.24
N ASP A 188 -8.16 -2.73 -14.41
CA ASP A 188 -8.13 -4.15 -14.08
C ASP A 188 -8.30 -4.36 -12.58
N LEU A 189 -9.08 -5.36 -12.21
CA LEU A 189 -9.34 -5.68 -10.81
C LEU A 189 -8.14 -6.41 -10.20
N PHE A 190 -7.46 -5.77 -9.26
CA PHE A 190 -6.42 -6.42 -8.44
C PHE A 190 -7.03 -7.33 -7.38
N GLY A 191 -8.08 -6.84 -6.70
CA GLY A 191 -8.73 -7.63 -5.67
C GLY A 191 -9.90 -6.96 -4.99
N VAL A 192 -10.56 -7.76 -4.15
CA VAL A 192 -11.75 -7.35 -3.40
C VAL A 192 -11.54 -7.72 -1.94
N LEU A 193 -11.66 -6.76 -1.04
CA LEU A 193 -11.54 -6.93 0.40
C LEU A 193 -12.93 -6.91 1.05
N PRO A 194 -13.31 -7.93 1.82
CA PRO A 194 -14.59 -7.98 2.50
C PRO A 194 -14.69 -6.92 3.60
N LEU A 195 -15.91 -6.59 3.99
CA LEU A 195 -16.20 -5.52 4.97
C LEU A 195 -15.58 -5.80 6.35
N SER A 196 -15.78 -6.95 6.95
CA SER A 196 -15.24 -7.40 8.26
C SER A 196 -15.20 -6.32 9.35
N PRO A 197 -16.32 -5.67 9.71
CA PRO A 197 -16.31 -4.49 10.58
C PRO A 197 -15.89 -4.80 12.00
N GLU A 198 -16.33 -5.92 12.56
CA GLU A 198 -16.02 -6.32 13.94
C GLU A 198 -14.53 -6.63 14.12
N SER A 199 -13.95 -7.40 13.20
CA SER A 199 -12.53 -7.76 13.24
C SER A 199 -11.62 -6.55 13.09
N ARG A 200 -11.99 -5.60 12.22
CA ARG A 200 -11.27 -4.32 12.07
C ARG A 200 -11.33 -3.48 13.34
N LEU A 201 -12.52 -3.31 13.90
CA LEU A 201 -12.71 -2.55 15.15
C LEU A 201 -11.95 -3.19 16.31
N ARG A 202 -12.04 -4.51 16.43
CA ARG A 202 -11.32 -5.27 17.47
C ARG A 202 -9.80 -5.11 17.34
N ALA A 203 -9.25 -5.18 16.13
CA ALA A 203 -7.83 -4.97 15.88
C ALA A 203 -7.39 -3.56 16.35
N LYS A 204 -8.10 -2.52 15.91
CA LYS A 204 -7.82 -1.12 16.30
C LYS A 204 -7.92 -0.91 17.81
N ASN A 205 -8.96 -1.41 18.46
CA ASN A 205 -9.19 -1.22 19.89
C ASN A 205 -8.16 -1.96 20.79
N LEU A 206 -7.61 -3.06 20.30
CA LEU A 206 -6.60 -3.84 21.03
C LEU A 206 -5.16 -3.42 20.71
N GLY A 207 -4.94 -2.50 19.77
CA GLY A 207 -3.60 -2.14 19.31
C GLY A 207 -2.84 -3.33 18.70
N LYS A 208 -3.55 -4.23 18.02
CA LYS A 208 -3.00 -5.47 17.45
C LYS A 208 -3.38 -5.64 15.99
N SER A 209 -2.58 -6.41 15.27
CA SER A 209 -2.91 -6.70 13.88
C SER A 209 -4.14 -7.60 13.75
N LEU A 210 -4.84 -7.48 12.61
CA LEU A 210 -5.94 -8.38 12.25
C LEU A 210 -5.52 -9.86 12.30
N PHE A 211 -4.27 -10.16 11.89
CA PHE A 211 -3.75 -11.54 11.86
C PHE A 211 -3.59 -12.16 13.26
N GLU A 212 -3.44 -11.32 14.29
CA GLU A 212 -3.37 -11.75 15.69
C GLU A 212 -4.76 -11.90 16.32
N VAL A 213 -5.66 -10.93 16.05
CA VAL A 213 -6.97 -10.91 16.72
C VAL A 213 -8.04 -11.73 16.01
N ALA A 214 -7.93 -11.91 14.70
CA ALA A 214 -8.88 -12.61 13.86
C ALA A 214 -8.21 -13.32 12.67
N PRO A 215 -7.30 -14.29 12.93
CA PRO A 215 -6.48 -14.93 11.87
C PRO A 215 -7.30 -15.71 10.84
N ARG A 216 -8.55 -16.11 11.19
CA ARG A 216 -9.48 -16.84 10.31
C ARG A 216 -10.51 -15.94 9.64
N ASP A 217 -10.45 -14.64 9.86
CA ASP A 217 -11.35 -13.69 9.20
C ASP A 217 -11.14 -13.72 7.66
N PRO A 218 -12.21 -13.67 6.85
CA PRO A 218 -12.08 -13.62 5.39
C PRO A 218 -11.20 -12.48 4.88
N LEU A 219 -11.17 -11.34 5.56
CA LEU A 219 -10.30 -10.22 5.23
C LEU A 219 -8.82 -10.59 5.44
N ALA A 220 -8.49 -11.27 6.55
CA ALA A 220 -7.13 -11.73 6.80
C ALA A 220 -6.64 -12.71 5.74
N ALA A 221 -7.49 -13.68 5.37
CA ALA A 221 -7.20 -14.63 4.29
C ALA A 221 -6.99 -13.92 2.94
N LYS A 222 -7.85 -12.94 2.63
CA LYS A 222 -7.78 -12.20 1.37
C LYS A 222 -6.54 -11.32 1.28
N LEU A 223 -6.16 -10.65 2.36
CA LEU A 223 -4.92 -9.85 2.40
C LEU A 223 -3.67 -10.70 2.18
N ARG A 224 -3.60 -11.91 2.76
CA ARG A 224 -2.51 -12.85 2.49
C ARG A 224 -2.49 -13.29 1.03
N GLN A 225 -3.65 -13.64 0.46
CA GLN A 225 -3.76 -13.99 -0.96
C GLN A 225 -3.29 -12.87 -1.89
N LEU A 226 -3.62 -11.60 -1.57
CA LEU A 226 -3.16 -10.45 -2.35
C LEU A 226 -1.65 -10.24 -2.21
N ALA A 227 -1.10 -10.45 -1.02
CA ALA A 227 0.34 -10.39 -0.79
C ALA A 227 1.09 -11.46 -1.61
N ASP A 228 0.59 -12.70 -1.69
CA ASP A 228 1.15 -13.76 -2.57
C ASP A 228 1.27 -13.28 -4.02
N SER A 229 0.23 -12.60 -4.53
CA SER A 229 0.22 -12.10 -5.90
C SER A 229 1.21 -10.94 -6.14
N LEU A 230 1.65 -10.25 -5.08
CA LEU A 230 2.67 -9.21 -5.15
C LEU A 230 4.09 -9.76 -5.06
N CYS A 231 4.29 -10.90 -4.39
CA CYS A 231 5.58 -11.58 -4.29
C CYS A 231 6.04 -12.20 -5.61
N VAL A 232 5.10 -12.60 -6.47
CA VAL A 232 5.43 -13.18 -7.79
C VAL A 232 5.88 -12.07 -8.74
N THR A 233 7.18 -11.99 -8.99
CA THR A 233 7.77 -11.00 -9.90
C THR A 233 7.30 -11.20 -11.34
N ARG A 234 7.22 -10.12 -12.14
CA ARG A 234 6.83 -10.16 -13.58
C ARG A 234 7.64 -11.18 -14.41
N GLY A 235 8.88 -11.46 -14.02
CA GLY A 235 9.74 -12.44 -14.67
C GLY A 235 9.23 -13.88 -14.52
N GLU A 236 8.75 -14.24 -13.34
CA GLU A 236 8.23 -15.58 -13.05
C GLU A 236 6.85 -15.80 -13.70
N ARG A 237 5.98 -14.78 -13.73
CA ARG A 237 4.70 -14.85 -14.48
C ARG A 237 4.91 -15.07 -15.98
N ARG A 238 5.88 -14.39 -16.60
CA ARG A 238 6.21 -14.62 -18.02
C ARG A 238 6.79 -16.01 -18.24
N SER A 239 7.63 -16.50 -17.34
CA SER A 239 8.18 -17.86 -17.38
C SER A 239 7.08 -18.92 -17.25
N LEU A 240 6.17 -18.79 -16.28
CA LEU A 240 5.04 -19.69 -16.08
C LEU A 240 4.06 -19.69 -17.27
N LEU A 241 3.69 -18.52 -17.79
CA LEU A 241 2.82 -18.40 -18.96
C LEU A 241 3.48 -18.92 -20.24
N SER A 242 4.79 -18.74 -20.41
CA SER A 242 5.55 -19.28 -21.54
C SER A 242 5.71 -20.81 -21.44
N TRP A 243 5.77 -21.36 -20.24
CA TRP A 243 5.80 -22.80 -20.00
C TRP A 243 4.43 -23.44 -20.25
N LEU A 244 3.33 -22.83 -19.78
CA LEU A 244 1.96 -23.28 -20.04
C LEU A 244 1.59 -23.20 -21.53
N GLY A 245 2.06 -22.18 -22.24
CA GLY A 245 1.90 -22.06 -23.69
C GLY A 245 2.63 -23.16 -24.47
N ARG A 246 3.83 -23.53 -24.03
CA ARG A 246 4.61 -24.65 -24.63
C ARG A 246 4.02 -26.01 -24.31
N ALA A 247 3.47 -26.22 -23.13
CA ALA A 247 2.79 -27.46 -22.76
C ALA A 247 1.51 -27.69 -23.58
N LYS A 248 0.77 -26.64 -23.93
CA LYS A 248 -0.40 -26.73 -24.85
C LYS A 248 -0.01 -26.98 -26.30
N ALA A 249 1.12 -26.46 -26.76
CA ALA A 249 1.59 -26.71 -28.14
C ALA A 249 2.22 -28.09 -28.36
N ALA A 250 2.57 -28.79 -27.28
CA ALA A 250 3.10 -30.16 -27.33
C ALA A 250 2.01 -31.26 -27.24
N LEU A 251 0.74 -30.87 -27.06
CA LEU A 251 -0.43 -31.75 -26.95
C LEU A 251 -1.39 -31.63 -28.16
N LEU A 252 -1.00 -30.90 -29.20
CA LEU A 252 -1.62 -30.87 -30.54
C LEU A 252 -0.66 -31.42 -31.58
#